data_0ff0cba45fbbaeb3a498f5f4139fa32f
#
_entry.id   0ff0cba45fbbaeb3a498f5f4139fa32f
#
_cell.length_a   1.000
_cell.length_b   1.000
_cell.length_c   1.000
_cell.angle_alpha   90.00
_cell.angle_beta   90.00
_cell.angle_gamma   90.00
#
_symmetry.space_group_name_H-M   'P 1'
#
loop_
_entity.id
_entity.type
_entity.pdbx_description
1 polymer ?
#
loop_
_entity_poly.entity_id
_entity_poly.type
_entity_poly.pdbx_seq_one_letter_code
_entity_poly.pdbx_strand_id
1 'polypeptide(L)'
;MSSADVDRALSLPPDQVGPALASLPEDQWFERKSARTAPRDVAIPLVAMANADGGVLVVGLHDGLVEDVPPQRHNELRQVALDFTHPPVRVRVQEVLAASAGGDPVTLVVFRIEPGDQVHTTQKGSCYLRVGDESRQLTAAQQRELVYDRGAAHYEATPVDLGVDDLDQDQLASYARAIGAASIEGMLAARDLVDRRGRLTVAAELLFDGRPQREFPNALVR
;
A
#
# COMPACT_ATOMS: atom_id res chain seq x y z
N MET A 1 15.60 2.34 7.45
CA MET A 1 15.67 3.71 6.89
C MET A 1 14.23 4.20 6.77
N SER A 2 13.95 5.47 6.81
CA SER A 2 12.56 5.95 6.68
C SER A 2 12.37 6.66 5.34
N SER A 3 11.14 6.78 4.85
CA SER A 3 10.82 7.58 3.66
C SER A 3 11.32 9.04 3.80
N ALA A 4 11.52 9.51 5.02
CA ALA A 4 12.08 10.83 5.34
C ALA A 4 13.52 11.03 4.83
N ASP A 5 14.34 9.97 4.74
CA ASP A 5 15.70 10.10 4.22
C ASP A 5 15.68 10.30 2.70
N VAL A 6 14.77 9.60 2.01
CA VAL A 6 14.54 9.79 0.57
C VAL A 6 13.99 11.20 0.30
N ASP A 7 13.02 11.66 1.10
CA ASP A 7 12.46 13.02 0.96
C ASP A 7 13.50 14.10 1.20
N ARG A 8 14.39 13.90 2.18
CA ARG A 8 15.52 14.79 2.42
C ARG A 8 16.47 14.84 1.22
N ALA A 9 16.83 13.68 0.65
CA ALA A 9 17.68 13.61 -0.53
C ALA A 9 17.04 14.30 -1.74
N LEU A 10 15.74 14.10 -1.96
CA LEU A 10 14.98 14.75 -3.05
C LEU A 10 14.82 16.27 -2.88
N SER A 11 15.03 16.81 -1.67
CA SER A 11 14.94 18.23 -1.38
C SER A 11 16.27 18.97 -1.58
N LEU A 12 17.34 18.25 -1.91
CA LEU A 12 18.66 18.84 -2.14
C LEU A 12 18.74 19.56 -3.50
N PRO A 13 19.73 20.44 -3.70
CA PRO A 13 20.05 20.99 -5.01
C PRO A 13 20.35 19.90 -6.03
N PRO A 14 20.10 20.12 -7.35
CA PRO A 14 20.23 19.10 -8.39
C PRO A 14 21.58 18.38 -8.45
N ASP A 15 22.68 19.08 -8.14
CA ASP A 15 24.03 18.53 -8.09
C ASP A 15 24.24 17.53 -6.94
N GLN A 16 23.40 17.58 -5.91
CA GLN A 16 23.48 16.72 -4.71
C GLN A 16 22.43 15.62 -4.67
N VAL A 17 21.29 15.78 -5.35
CA VAL A 17 20.18 14.80 -5.35
C VAL A 17 20.64 13.43 -5.77
N GLY A 18 21.30 13.32 -6.92
CA GLY A 18 21.75 12.03 -7.49
C GLY A 18 22.70 11.28 -6.55
N PRO A 19 23.82 11.88 -6.12
CA PRO A 19 24.74 11.25 -5.19
C PRO A 19 24.07 10.90 -3.84
N ALA A 20 23.20 11.75 -3.31
CA ALA A 20 22.50 11.49 -2.05
C ALA A 20 21.59 10.26 -2.17
N LEU A 21 20.75 10.17 -3.22
CA LEU A 21 19.90 9.02 -3.47
C LEU A 21 20.71 7.74 -3.75
N ALA A 22 21.80 7.85 -4.52
CA ALA A 22 22.67 6.73 -4.83
C ALA A 22 23.37 6.12 -3.61
N SER A 23 23.62 6.94 -2.56
CA SER A 23 24.23 6.52 -1.30
C SER A 23 23.26 5.81 -0.35
N LEU A 24 21.94 5.96 -0.54
CA LEU A 24 20.95 5.31 0.32
C LEU A 24 20.89 3.80 0.00
N PRO A 25 20.90 2.92 1.01
CA PRO A 25 20.68 1.50 0.78
C PRO A 25 19.23 1.23 0.37
N GLU A 26 19.02 0.22 -0.45
CA GLU A 26 17.68 -0.30 -0.72
C GLU A 26 17.12 -0.96 0.54
N ASP A 27 15.81 -0.81 0.76
CA ASP A 27 15.11 -1.39 1.91
C ASP A 27 13.62 -1.63 1.62
N GLN A 28 12.82 -1.79 2.65
CA GLN A 28 11.37 -1.99 2.56
C GLN A 28 10.65 -0.88 1.77
N TRP A 29 11.15 0.35 1.80
CA TRP A 29 10.49 1.55 1.26
C TRP A 29 11.25 2.26 0.14
N PHE A 30 12.44 1.77 -0.22
CA PHE A 30 13.27 2.39 -1.25
C PHE A 30 13.89 1.37 -2.19
N GLU A 31 13.77 1.63 -3.48
CA GLU A 31 14.34 0.81 -4.56
C GLU A 31 14.96 1.71 -5.64
N ARG A 32 16.00 1.22 -6.29
CA ARG A 32 16.68 1.88 -7.41
C ARG A 32 16.67 0.99 -8.65
N LYS A 33 16.52 1.61 -9.81
CA LYS A 33 16.59 0.92 -11.09
C LYS A 33 17.42 1.73 -12.09
N SER A 34 18.18 1.04 -12.94
CA SER A 34 18.85 1.65 -14.07
C SER A 34 17.88 2.36 -15.02
N ALA A 35 18.33 3.44 -15.64
CA ALA A 35 17.60 4.12 -16.71
C ALA A 35 17.21 3.19 -17.87
N ARG A 36 17.86 2.04 -18.02
CA ARG A 36 17.64 1.05 -19.08
C ARG A 36 16.62 -0.01 -18.72
N THR A 37 16.16 -0.09 -17.45
CA THR A 37 15.23 -1.12 -17.00
C THR A 37 13.95 -1.08 -17.82
N ALA A 38 13.53 -2.22 -18.36
CA ALA A 38 12.32 -2.29 -19.17
C ALA A 38 11.06 -1.96 -18.33
N PRO A 39 10.03 -1.30 -18.89
CA PRO A 39 8.83 -0.90 -18.16
C PRO A 39 8.14 -2.05 -17.41
N ARG A 40 8.06 -3.22 -18.03
CA ARG A 40 7.51 -4.42 -17.39
C ARG A 40 8.29 -4.85 -16.14
N ASP A 41 9.61 -4.58 -16.08
CA ASP A 41 10.45 -4.94 -14.95
C ASP A 41 10.39 -3.85 -13.87
N VAL A 42 10.06 -2.61 -14.24
CA VAL A 42 9.70 -1.53 -13.31
C VAL A 42 8.37 -1.84 -12.60
N ALA A 43 7.42 -2.54 -13.26
CA ALA A 43 6.16 -2.94 -12.65
C ALA A 43 6.33 -3.91 -11.45
N ILE A 44 7.42 -4.69 -11.41
CA ILE A 44 7.67 -5.65 -10.31
C ILE A 44 7.77 -4.95 -8.95
N PRO A 45 8.68 -3.99 -8.74
CA PRO A 45 8.73 -3.25 -7.48
C PRO A 45 7.49 -2.41 -7.22
N LEU A 46 6.79 -1.87 -8.24
CA LEU A 46 5.53 -1.18 -8.03
C LEU A 46 4.49 -2.10 -7.38
N VAL A 47 4.31 -3.32 -7.91
CA VAL A 47 3.43 -4.34 -7.34
C VAL A 47 3.88 -4.75 -5.95
N ALA A 48 5.17 -5.03 -5.77
CA ALA A 48 5.71 -5.50 -4.51
C ALA A 48 5.51 -4.49 -3.37
N MET A 49 5.77 -3.21 -3.63
CA MET A 49 5.60 -2.12 -2.66
C MET A 49 4.12 -1.81 -2.41
N ALA A 50 3.27 -1.80 -3.43
CA ALA A 50 1.82 -1.62 -3.25
C ALA A 50 1.19 -2.75 -2.42
N ASN A 51 1.68 -3.98 -2.58
CA ASN A 51 1.28 -5.14 -1.77
C ASN A 51 1.91 -5.15 -0.36
N ALA A 52 2.75 -4.20 -0.03
CA ALA A 52 3.32 -3.97 1.31
C ALA A 52 2.89 -2.59 1.83
N ASP A 53 3.83 -1.80 2.28
CA ASP A 53 3.60 -0.51 2.95
C ASP A 53 3.80 0.70 2.03
N GLY A 54 3.80 0.49 0.70
CA GLY A 54 4.17 1.51 -0.27
C GLY A 54 5.69 1.75 -0.32
N GLY A 55 6.09 2.87 -0.90
CA GLY A 55 7.51 3.23 -0.97
C GLY A 55 7.87 4.17 -2.12
N VAL A 56 9.16 4.26 -2.38
CA VAL A 56 9.73 5.10 -3.44
C VAL A 56 10.64 4.26 -4.33
N LEU A 57 10.38 4.30 -5.62
CA LEU A 57 11.27 3.73 -6.65
C LEU A 57 11.89 4.87 -7.46
N VAL A 58 13.20 4.84 -7.65
CA VAL A 58 13.91 5.81 -8.50
C VAL A 58 14.51 5.08 -9.68
N VAL A 59 14.14 5.49 -10.89
CA VAL A 59 14.75 5.05 -12.16
C VAL A 59 15.79 6.07 -12.60
N GLY A 60 16.96 5.60 -12.99
CA GLY A 60 18.14 6.40 -13.30
C GLY A 60 19.26 6.26 -12.26
N LEU A 61 19.16 5.28 -11.37
CA LEU A 61 20.20 4.96 -10.39
C LEU A 61 20.59 3.48 -10.52
N HIS A 62 21.89 3.19 -10.66
CA HIS A 62 22.40 1.82 -10.75
C HIS A 62 23.85 1.76 -10.27
N ASP A 63 24.17 0.85 -9.38
CA ASP A 63 25.53 0.59 -8.85
C ASP A 63 26.27 1.86 -8.42
N GLY A 64 25.58 2.77 -7.73
CA GLY A 64 26.13 4.06 -7.30
C GLY A 64 26.26 5.10 -8.41
N LEU A 65 25.88 4.78 -9.64
CA LEU A 65 25.88 5.69 -10.78
C LEU A 65 24.54 6.40 -10.92
N VAL A 66 24.61 7.65 -11.38
CA VAL A 66 23.45 8.47 -11.74
C VAL A 66 23.37 8.51 -13.26
N GLU A 67 22.31 7.92 -13.82
CA GLU A 67 22.08 7.76 -15.25
C GLU A 67 20.93 8.67 -15.72
N ASP A 68 21.07 9.28 -16.90
CA ASP A 68 19.97 10.04 -17.49
C ASP A 68 18.84 9.13 -17.98
N VAL A 69 17.61 9.42 -17.61
CA VAL A 69 16.42 8.81 -18.19
C VAL A 69 15.99 9.69 -19.36
N PRO A 70 16.19 9.24 -20.63
CA PRO A 70 15.94 10.10 -21.77
C PRO A 70 14.44 10.43 -21.91
N PRO A 71 14.09 11.64 -22.38
CA PRO A 71 12.70 12.14 -22.45
C PRO A 71 11.73 11.19 -23.16
N GLN A 72 12.21 10.44 -24.14
CA GLN A 72 11.39 9.47 -24.89
C GLN A 72 10.85 8.35 -23.99
N ARG A 73 11.52 8.07 -22.87
CA ARG A 73 11.10 7.06 -21.90
C ARG A 73 10.18 7.59 -20.82
N HIS A 74 10.10 8.90 -20.62
CA HIS A 74 9.31 9.47 -19.52
C HIS A 74 7.82 9.10 -19.63
N ASN A 75 7.24 9.20 -20.85
CA ASN A 75 5.83 8.86 -21.06
C ASN A 75 5.58 7.36 -20.84
N GLU A 76 6.48 6.50 -21.34
CA GLU A 76 6.41 5.05 -21.16
C GLU A 76 6.47 4.68 -19.67
N LEU A 77 7.38 5.29 -18.90
CA LEU A 77 7.51 5.07 -17.47
C LEU A 77 6.29 5.57 -16.68
N ARG A 78 5.71 6.71 -17.05
CA ARG A 78 4.48 7.21 -16.41
C ARG A 78 3.29 6.28 -16.57
N GLN A 79 3.24 5.50 -17.65
CA GLN A 79 2.14 4.57 -17.94
C GLN A 79 2.34 3.18 -17.33
N VAL A 80 3.52 2.88 -16.76
CA VAL A 80 3.86 1.53 -16.24
C VAL A 80 2.80 0.98 -15.29
N ALA A 81 2.32 1.79 -14.36
CA ALA A 81 1.33 1.34 -13.39
C ALA A 81 0.00 0.95 -14.05
N LEU A 82 -0.39 1.67 -15.11
CA LEU A 82 -1.62 1.38 -15.86
C LEU A 82 -1.47 0.18 -16.78
N ASP A 83 -0.35 0.10 -17.50
CA ASP A 83 -0.16 -0.87 -18.59
C ASP A 83 0.34 -2.22 -18.08
N PHE A 84 1.06 -2.26 -16.97
CA PHE A 84 1.78 -3.45 -16.51
C PHE A 84 1.38 -3.94 -15.12
N THR A 85 0.38 -3.32 -14.45
CA THR A 85 -0.12 -3.80 -13.15
C THR A 85 -1.64 -3.99 -13.18
N HIS A 86 -2.15 -4.94 -12.39
CA HIS A 86 -3.58 -5.23 -12.30
C HIS A 86 -3.99 -5.60 -10.86
N PRO A 87 -5.00 -4.93 -10.28
CA PRO A 87 -5.48 -3.63 -10.73
C PRO A 87 -4.36 -2.59 -10.74
N PRO A 88 -4.53 -1.45 -11.46
CA PRO A 88 -3.49 -0.44 -11.55
C PRO A 88 -3.03 0.05 -10.17
N VAL A 89 -1.72 0.04 -9.94
CA VAL A 89 -1.12 0.55 -8.71
C VAL A 89 -1.25 2.08 -8.66
N ARG A 90 -1.62 2.63 -7.52
CA ARG A 90 -1.66 4.09 -7.31
C ARG A 90 -0.25 4.62 -7.11
N VAL A 91 0.20 5.43 -8.08
CA VAL A 91 1.53 6.04 -8.05
C VAL A 91 1.47 7.52 -8.39
N ARG A 92 2.38 8.29 -7.82
CA ARG A 92 2.73 9.64 -8.31
C ARG A 92 4.10 9.55 -8.95
N VAL A 93 4.18 9.96 -10.22
CA VAL A 93 5.42 9.96 -10.99
C VAL A 93 5.88 11.38 -11.18
N GLN A 94 7.13 11.67 -10.84
CA GLN A 94 7.76 12.98 -11.01
C GLN A 94 9.13 12.85 -11.67
N GLU A 95 9.48 13.81 -12.48
CA GLU A 95 10.83 13.99 -13.01
C GLU A 95 11.63 14.86 -12.06
N VAL A 96 12.84 14.45 -11.76
CA VAL A 96 13.75 15.15 -10.84
C VAL A 96 15.05 15.43 -11.55
N LEU A 97 15.44 16.69 -11.59
CA LEU A 97 16.75 17.10 -12.10
C LEU A 97 17.83 16.70 -11.11
N ALA A 98 18.87 16.08 -11.63
CA ALA A 98 20.08 15.67 -10.91
C ALA A 98 21.32 15.97 -11.74
N ALA A 99 22.49 15.66 -11.22
CA ALA A 99 23.74 15.68 -11.98
C ALA A 99 24.37 14.29 -12.00
N SER A 100 24.98 13.95 -13.12
CA SER A 100 25.85 12.77 -13.24
C SER A 100 27.14 12.95 -12.43
N ALA A 101 27.93 11.90 -12.28
CA ALA A 101 29.25 11.97 -11.66
C ALA A 101 30.19 12.96 -12.36
N GLY A 102 29.98 13.25 -13.64
CA GLY A 102 30.72 14.23 -14.44
C GLY A 102 30.19 15.66 -14.31
N GLY A 103 29.09 15.88 -13.58
CA GLY A 103 28.43 17.17 -13.45
C GLY A 103 27.43 17.52 -14.56
N ASP A 104 27.21 16.61 -15.52
CA ASP A 104 26.21 16.83 -16.57
C ASP A 104 24.80 16.75 -15.99
N PRO A 105 23.88 17.61 -16.46
CA PRO A 105 22.48 17.55 -16.02
C PRO A 105 21.83 16.27 -16.55
N VAL A 106 21.14 15.56 -15.65
CA VAL A 106 20.40 14.32 -15.94
C VAL A 106 19.02 14.39 -15.32
N THR A 107 18.09 13.62 -15.83
CA THR A 107 16.74 13.49 -15.29
C THR A 107 16.55 12.09 -14.68
N LEU A 108 16.15 12.05 -13.43
CA LEU A 108 15.66 10.84 -12.75
C LEU A 108 14.14 10.78 -12.83
N VAL A 109 13.57 9.58 -12.85
CA VAL A 109 12.10 9.38 -12.73
C VAL A 109 11.81 8.71 -11.39
N VAL A 110 11.05 9.41 -10.55
CA VAL A 110 10.72 9.00 -9.18
C VAL A 110 9.26 8.58 -9.11
N PHE A 111 9.00 7.38 -8.63
CA PHE A 111 7.67 6.85 -8.35
C PHE A 111 7.45 6.87 -6.85
N ARG A 112 6.37 7.52 -6.40
CA ARG A 112 5.85 7.40 -5.04
C ARG A 112 4.66 6.45 -5.08
N ILE A 113 4.82 5.30 -4.44
CA ILE A 113 3.86 4.19 -4.48
C ILE A 113 3.06 4.23 -3.18
N GLU A 114 1.74 4.30 -3.31
CA GLU A 114 0.83 4.20 -2.17
C GLU A 114 0.56 2.72 -1.83
N PRO A 115 0.38 2.36 -0.55
CA PRO A 115 -0.10 1.02 -0.18
C PRO A 115 -1.44 0.75 -0.87
N GLY A 116 -1.60 -0.43 -1.43
CA GLY A 116 -2.83 -0.82 -2.10
C GLY A 116 -3.90 -1.28 -1.11
N ASP A 117 -5.16 -0.93 -1.37
CA ASP A 117 -6.32 -1.43 -0.61
C ASP A 117 -6.68 -2.88 -0.97
N GLN A 118 -6.15 -3.37 -2.08
CA GLN A 118 -6.36 -4.71 -2.61
C GLN A 118 -5.04 -5.29 -3.14
N VAL A 119 -5.02 -6.59 -3.42
CA VAL A 119 -3.83 -7.24 -3.93
C VAL A 119 -3.60 -6.89 -5.40
N HIS A 120 -2.42 -6.42 -5.71
CA HIS A 120 -1.97 -6.10 -7.05
C HIS A 120 -1.12 -7.24 -7.63
N THR A 121 -1.19 -7.41 -8.95
CA THR A 121 -0.34 -8.32 -9.72
C THR A 121 0.28 -7.58 -10.88
N THR A 122 1.32 -8.15 -11.48
CA THR A 122 1.76 -7.70 -12.80
C THR A 122 0.70 -8.10 -13.85
N GLN A 123 0.74 -7.50 -15.03
CA GLN A 123 -0.15 -7.85 -16.16
C GLN A 123 -0.11 -9.36 -16.51
N LYS A 124 0.98 -10.07 -16.17
CA LYS A 124 1.10 -11.52 -16.35
C LYS A 124 0.49 -12.34 -15.20
N GLY A 125 -0.14 -11.71 -14.22
CA GLY A 125 -0.73 -12.37 -13.06
C GLY A 125 0.27 -12.74 -11.96
N SER A 126 1.55 -12.36 -12.07
CA SER A 126 2.53 -12.59 -11.00
C SER A 126 2.32 -11.61 -9.86
N CYS A 127 2.20 -12.13 -8.65
CA CYS A 127 2.09 -11.36 -7.41
C CYS A 127 3.45 -11.26 -6.73
N TYR A 128 3.80 -10.07 -6.25
CA TYR A 128 5.06 -9.81 -5.53
C TYR A 128 4.75 -9.09 -4.23
N LEU A 129 5.59 -9.33 -3.22
CA LEU A 129 5.56 -8.64 -1.92
C LEU A 129 6.96 -8.08 -1.62
N ARG A 130 7.04 -6.84 -1.15
CA ARG A 130 8.29 -6.26 -0.69
C ARG A 130 8.63 -6.82 0.70
N VAL A 131 9.81 -7.42 0.82
CA VAL A 131 10.34 -7.97 2.06
C VAL A 131 11.78 -7.50 2.22
N GLY A 132 12.00 -6.50 3.04
CA GLY A 132 13.29 -5.81 3.11
C GLY A 132 13.61 -5.13 1.78
N ASP A 133 14.76 -5.43 1.19
CA ASP A 133 15.25 -4.91 -0.10
C ASP A 133 14.86 -5.77 -1.31
N GLU A 134 14.09 -6.87 -1.10
CA GLU A 134 13.71 -7.79 -2.17
C GLU A 134 12.24 -7.68 -2.55
N SER A 135 11.96 -7.72 -3.85
CA SER A 135 10.62 -7.93 -4.41
C SER A 135 10.40 -9.42 -4.64
N ARG A 136 9.84 -10.13 -3.63
CA ARG A 136 9.66 -11.58 -3.65
C ARG A 136 8.38 -11.96 -4.38
N GLN A 137 8.49 -12.87 -5.35
CA GLN A 137 7.33 -13.45 -5.99
C GLN A 137 6.62 -14.40 -5.01
N LEU A 138 5.30 -14.22 -4.86
CA LEU A 138 4.46 -15.06 -4.03
C LEU A 138 4.00 -16.30 -4.78
N THR A 139 3.92 -17.42 -4.07
CA THR A 139 3.24 -18.62 -4.53
C THR A 139 1.73 -18.38 -4.58
N ALA A 140 0.97 -19.23 -5.30
CA ALA A 140 -0.49 -19.13 -5.35
C ALA A 140 -1.15 -19.26 -3.95
N ALA A 141 -0.54 -20.02 -3.03
CA ALA A 141 -1.00 -20.13 -1.65
C ALA A 141 -0.82 -18.80 -0.89
N GLN A 142 0.37 -18.22 -0.93
CA GLN A 142 0.68 -16.94 -0.28
C GLN A 142 -0.12 -15.78 -0.87
N GLN A 143 -0.36 -15.79 -2.20
CA GLN A 143 -1.22 -14.78 -2.82
C GLN A 143 -2.66 -14.87 -2.30
N ARG A 144 -3.22 -16.09 -2.14
CA ARG A 144 -4.56 -16.27 -1.55
C ARG A 144 -4.60 -15.77 -0.11
N GLU A 145 -3.57 -16.08 0.69
CA GLU A 145 -3.44 -15.61 2.06
C GLU A 145 -3.44 -14.07 2.12
N LEU A 146 -2.63 -13.42 1.28
CA LEU A 146 -2.60 -11.96 1.18
C LEU A 146 -3.95 -11.37 0.75
N VAL A 147 -4.69 -12.04 -0.15
CA VAL A 147 -6.05 -11.63 -0.55
C VAL A 147 -7.01 -11.73 0.63
N TYR A 148 -6.94 -12.80 1.43
CA TYR A 148 -7.76 -12.94 2.63
C TYR A 148 -7.44 -11.88 3.68
N ASP A 149 -6.16 -11.62 3.95
CA ASP A 149 -5.75 -10.62 4.93
C ASP A 149 -6.24 -9.22 4.56
N ARG A 150 -6.13 -8.85 3.28
CA ARG A 150 -6.63 -7.55 2.78
C ARG A 150 -8.14 -7.54 2.62
N GLY A 151 -8.75 -8.65 2.26
CA GLY A 151 -10.19 -8.83 2.16
C GLY A 151 -10.89 -8.85 3.52
N ALA A 152 -10.23 -9.34 4.57
CA ALA A 152 -10.78 -9.37 5.93
C ALA A 152 -11.04 -7.95 6.46
N ALA A 153 -10.14 -7.00 6.21
CA ALA A 153 -10.38 -5.61 6.58
C ALA A 153 -11.60 -4.99 5.86
N HIS A 154 -11.83 -5.36 4.59
CA HIS A 154 -13.03 -4.95 3.86
C HIS A 154 -14.27 -5.76 4.27
N TYR A 155 -14.10 -7.03 4.59
CA TYR A 155 -15.19 -7.90 5.01
C TYR A 155 -15.78 -7.45 6.35
N GLU A 156 -14.96 -7.12 7.32
CA GLU A 156 -15.41 -6.59 8.61
C GLU A 156 -16.19 -5.26 8.49
N ALA A 157 -15.87 -4.45 7.48
CA ALA A 157 -16.56 -3.20 7.17
C ALA A 157 -17.80 -3.40 6.27
N THR A 158 -18.09 -4.63 5.81
CA THR A 158 -19.26 -4.93 4.98
C THR A 158 -20.54 -4.67 5.79
N PRO A 159 -21.52 -3.92 5.24
CA PRO A 159 -22.79 -3.71 5.92
C PRO A 159 -23.59 -5.02 6.03
N VAL A 160 -24.21 -5.22 7.18
CA VAL A 160 -25.13 -6.33 7.45
C VAL A 160 -26.58 -5.84 7.53
N ASP A 161 -27.52 -6.75 7.34
CA ASP A 161 -28.96 -6.47 7.40
C ASP A 161 -29.51 -6.69 8.83
N LEU A 162 -28.86 -6.07 9.81
CA LEU A 162 -29.22 -6.08 11.21
C LEU A 162 -29.46 -4.65 11.71
N GLY A 163 -30.44 -4.48 12.60
CA GLY A 163 -30.65 -3.27 13.37
C GLY A 163 -29.87 -3.28 14.69
N VAL A 164 -29.67 -2.12 15.29
CA VAL A 164 -29.04 -2.01 16.61
C VAL A 164 -29.82 -2.80 17.67
N ASP A 165 -31.15 -2.91 17.51
CA ASP A 165 -32.03 -3.65 18.41
C ASP A 165 -31.85 -5.18 18.34
N ASP A 166 -31.25 -5.69 17.26
CA ASP A 166 -30.94 -7.11 17.07
C ASP A 166 -29.66 -7.54 17.81
N LEU A 167 -28.83 -6.58 18.22
CA LEU A 167 -27.60 -6.82 18.96
C LEU A 167 -27.85 -7.02 20.46
N ASP A 168 -26.90 -7.64 21.15
CA ASP A 168 -26.93 -7.82 22.60
C ASP A 168 -26.83 -6.46 23.31
N GLN A 169 -27.97 -5.96 23.80
CA GLN A 169 -28.10 -4.64 24.44
C GLN A 169 -27.30 -4.53 25.74
N ASP A 170 -27.14 -5.63 26.48
CA ASP A 170 -26.36 -5.66 27.72
C ASP A 170 -24.87 -5.52 27.43
N GLN A 171 -24.38 -6.20 26.39
CA GLN A 171 -23.00 -6.08 25.92
C GLN A 171 -22.71 -4.66 25.39
N LEU A 172 -23.60 -4.12 24.54
CA LEU A 172 -23.47 -2.76 24.02
C LEU A 172 -23.39 -1.73 25.14
N ALA A 173 -24.34 -1.80 26.12
CA ALA A 173 -24.38 -0.89 27.25
C ALA A 173 -23.15 -1.04 28.16
N SER A 174 -22.69 -2.26 28.37
CA SER A 174 -21.49 -2.55 29.16
C SER A 174 -20.23 -1.98 28.51
N TYR A 175 -20.07 -2.19 27.20
CA TYR A 175 -18.92 -1.68 26.45
C TYR A 175 -18.93 -0.15 26.37
N ALA A 176 -20.10 0.46 26.07
CA ALA A 176 -20.23 1.93 26.02
C ALA A 176 -19.84 2.57 27.36
N ARG A 177 -20.26 1.99 28.48
CA ARG A 177 -19.87 2.45 29.82
C ARG A 177 -18.39 2.31 30.09
N ALA A 178 -17.80 1.17 29.69
CA ALA A 178 -16.39 0.89 29.90
C ALA A 178 -15.46 1.89 29.21
N ILE A 179 -15.87 2.39 28.02
CA ILE A 179 -15.09 3.38 27.26
C ILE A 179 -15.54 4.83 27.50
N GLY A 180 -16.53 5.07 28.36
CA GLY A 180 -17.04 6.40 28.66
C GLY A 180 -17.80 7.06 27.49
N ALA A 181 -18.43 6.27 26.62
CA ALA A 181 -19.19 6.79 25.49
C ALA A 181 -20.48 7.48 25.95
N ALA A 182 -20.83 8.60 25.33
CA ALA A 182 -22.03 9.37 25.65
C ALA A 182 -23.31 8.70 25.11
N SER A 183 -23.22 7.92 24.02
CA SER A 183 -24.34 7.14 23.46
C SER A 183 -23.81 5.90 22.73
N ILE A 184 -24.71 4.91 22.53
CA ILE A 184 -24.41 3.70 21.78
C ILE A 184 -24.14 4.05 20.30
N GLU A 185 -24.93 4.92 19.69
CA GLU A 185 -24.78 5.35 18.30
C GLU A 185 -23.44 6.06 18.10
N GLY A 186 -23.06 6.96 19.01
CA GLY A 186 -21.77 7.64 18.99
C GLY A 186 -20.60 6.67 19.14
N MET A 187 -20.74 5.66 19.97
CA MET A 187 -19.75 4.59 20.15
C MET A 187 -19.60 3.76 18.88
N LEU A 188 -20.70 3.31 18.27
CA LEU A 188 -20.68 2.52 17.04
C LEU A 188 -20.02 3.30 15.90
N ALA A 189 -20.35 4.59 15.74
CA ALA A 189 -19.74 5.45 14.72
C ALA A 189 -18.24 5.69 14.96
N ALA A 190 -17.84 5.96 16.22
CA ALA A 190 -16.43 6.21 16.57
C ALA A 190 -15.53 4.98 16.46
N ARG A 191 -16.11 3.79 16.34
CA ARG A 191 -15.40 2.51 16.19
C ARG A 191 -15.54 1.89 14.81
N ASP A 192 -16.06 2.63 13.81
CA ASP A 192 -16.32 2.16 12.46
C ASP A 192 -17.20 0.89 12.41
N LEU A 193 -18.10 0.73 13.41
CA LEU A 193 -19.06 -0.37 13.52
C LEU A 193 -20.35 -0.10 12.74
N VAL A 194 -20.48 1.09 12.18
CA VAL A 194 -21.50 1.48 11.22
C VAL A 194 -20.89 2.14 10.00
N ASP A 195 -21.49 1.90 8.83
CA ASP A 195 -21.09 2.54 7.60
C ASP A 195 -21.55 4.01 7.54
N ARG A 196 -21.19 4.72 6.46
CA ARG A 196 -21.57 6.14 6.25
C ARG A 196 -23.08 6.38 6.14
N ARG A 197 -23.89 5.32 6.00
CA ARG A 197 -25.36 5.36 5.96
C ARG A 197 -25.99 4.92 7.28
N GLY A 198 -25.18 4.64 8.30
CA GLY A 198 -25.62 4.19 9.62
C GLY A 198 -26.01 2.72 9.70
N ARG A 199 -25.67 1.89 8.69
CA ARG A 199 -25.92 0.45 8.73
C ARG A 199 -24.80 -0.23 9.52
N LEU A 200 -25.16 -1.21 10.35
CA LEU A 200 -24.20 -2.02 11.08
C LEU A 200 -23.27 -2.76 10.13
N THR A 201 -22.04 -3.03 10.57
CA THR A 201 -21.04 -3.78 9.83
C THR A 201 -20.88 -5.19 10.39
N VAL A 202 -20.24 -6.09 9.62
CA VAL A 202 -19.87 -7.43 10.08
C VAL A 202 -19.09 -7.38 11.40
N ALA A 203 -18.24 -6.37 11.59
CA ALA A 203 -17.52 -6.17 12.84
C ALA A 203 -18.48 -5.94 14.03
N ALA A 204 -19.55 -5.16 13.82
CA ALA A 204 -20.57 -4.92 14.85
C ALA A 204 -21.32 -6.22 15.20
N GLU A 205 -21.69 -7.00 14.20
CA GLU A 205 -22.35 -8.31 14.37
C GLU A 205 -21.44 -9.28 15.14
N LEU A 206 -20.18 -9.44 14.71
CA LEU A 206 -19.22 -10.32 15.38
C LEU A 206 -18.96 -9.98 16.85
N LEU A 207 -18.97 -8.67 17.18
CA LEU A 207 -18.68 -8.18 18.53
C LEU A 207 -19.90 -8.20 19.44
N PHE A 208 -21.11 -7.95 18.91
CA PHE A 208 -22.29 -7.67 19.71
C PHE A 208 -23.52 -8.53 19.36
N ASP A 209 -23.44 -9.47 18.41
CA ASP A 209 -24.49 -10.49 18.30
C ASP A 209 -24.26 -11.56 19.38
N GLY A 210 -25.32 -11.87 20.15
CA GLY A 210 -25.27 -12.91 21.17
C GLY A 210 -24.99 -14.32 20.62
N ARG A 211 -25.06 -14.53 19.30
CA ARG A 211 -24.80 -15.80 18.62
C ARG A 211 -24.18 -15.63 17.22
N PRO A 212 -23.03 -14.98 17.09
CA PRO A 212 -22.42 -14.71 15.79
C PRO A 212 -22.10 -16.00 15.00
N GLN A 213 -22.03 -17.16 15.65
CA GLN A 213 -21.76 -18.46 15.00
C GLN A 213 -22.86 -18.90 14.04
N ARG A 214 -24.05 -18.26 14.06
CA ARG A 214 -25.13 -18.56 13.10
C ARG A 214 -24.72 -18.18 11.67
N GLU A 215 -24.09 -17.01 11.52
CA GLU A 215 -23.58 -16.50 10.25
C GLU A 215 -22.08 -16.83 10.07
N PHE A 216 -21.33 -16.88 11.17
CA PHE A 216 -19.87 -17.13 11.19
C PHE A 216 -19.53 -18.39 12.00
N PRO A 217 -19.69 -19.61 11.43
CA PRO A 217 -19.52 -20.87 12.20
C PRO A 217 -18.16 -21.03 12.89
N ASN A 218 -17.13 -20.32 12.41
CA ASN A 218 -15.76 -20.35 12.94
C ASN A 218 -15.46 -19.19 13.93
N ALA A 219 -16.41 -18.31 14.21
CA ALA A 219 -16.25 -17.24 15.19
C ALA A 219 -16.32 -17.78 16.62
N LEU A 220 -15.24 -18.46 17.05
CA LEU A 220 -15.09 -18.99 18.40
C LEU A 220 -13.98 -18.22 19.11
N VAL A 221 -14.35 -17.52 20.19
CA VAL A 221 -13.37 -17.00 21.16
C VAL A 221 -13.09 -18.12 22.15
N ARG A 222 -11.82 -18.55 22.26
CA ARG A 222 -11.36 -19.52 23.28
C ARG A 222 -10.73 -18.78 24.44
#